data_d00a533219ea279edc30ab95d385717b
#
_entry.id   d00a533219ea279edc30ab95d385717b
#
_cell.length_a   1.000
_cell.length_b   1.000
_cell.length_c   1.000
_cell.angle_alpha   90.00
_cell.angle_beta   90.00
_cell.angle_gamma   90.00
#
_symmetry.space_group_name_H-M   'P 1'
#
loop_
_entity.id
_entity.type
_entity.pdbx_description
1 polymer ?
#
loop_
_entity_poly.entity_id
_entity_poly.type
_entity_poly.pdbx_seq_one_letter_code
_entity_poly.pdbx_strand_id
1 'polypeptide(L)'
;MNWKEADRSSLLPIARELRSSSATRTAVMLGKNVSYIKGTKLVNFLKENKSITELEAAEIGNALLRENLVTRAELQDSNKKVLRPTNIKIFDEKAFLVWNFEGSTGMRNLLLFVIVLAFFGLVLFPVWPQSAKVGVWYVSMTLLLVLIGFIVIRLVLFLIFYAVGVDCILVYK
;
A
#
# COMPACT_ATOMS: atom_id res chain seq x y z
N MET A 1 2.66 19.96 -24.26
CA MET A 1 2.58 18.53 -24.65
C MET A 1 1.14 18.26 -25.04
N ASN A 2 0.85 17.63 -26.20
CA ASN A 2 -0.53 17.46 -26.62
C ASN A 2 -1.14 16.22 -25.95
N TRP A 3 -1.88 16.41 -24.86
CA TRP A 3 -2.45 15.32 -24.04
C TRP A 3 -3.58 14.56 -24.76
N LYS A 4 -4.13 15.14 -25.84
CA LYS A 4 -5.17 14.50 -26.66
C LYS A 4 -4.67 13.27 -27.41
N GLU A 5 -3.37 13.17 -27.69
CA GLU A 5 -2.74 12.06 -28.40
C GLU A 5 -1.73 11.29 -27.54
N ALA A 6 -1.77 11.55 -26.20
CA ALA A 6 -0.85 10.89 -25.27
C ALA A 6 -1.12 9.37 -25.24
N ASP A 7 -0.08 8.59 -25.50
CA ASP A 7 -0.10 7.14 -25.44
C ASP A 7 -0.03 6.63 -23.99
N ARG A 8 -0.46 5.40 -23.78
CA ARG A 8 -0.45 4.72 -22.48
C ARG A 8 0.93 4.77 -21.81
N SER A 9 2.01 4.65 -22.57
CA SER A 9 3.39 4.67 -22.05
C SER A 9 3.76 6.01 -21.41
N SER A 10 3.30 7.13 -21.96
CA SER A 10 3.53 8.48 -21.44
C SER A 10 2.64 8.84 -20.26
N LEU A 11 1.46 8.24 -20.16
CA LEU A 11 0.50 8.45 -19.08
C LEU A 11 0.80 7.61 -17.83
N LEU A 12 1.43 6.45 -17.97
CA LEU A 12 1.74 5.52 -16.89
C LEU A 12 2.56 6.15 -15.74
N PRO A 13 3.63 6.93 -15.97
CA PRO A 13 4.39 7.55 -14.88
C PRO A 13 3.53 8.53 -14.08
N ILE A 14 2.73 9.35 -14.77
CA ILE A 14 1.81 10.30 -14.13
C ILE A 14 0.73 9.56 -13.33
N ALA A 15 0.17 8.51 -13.91
CA ALA A 15 -0.83 7.69 -13.24
C ALA A 15 -0.29 6.97 -11.99
N ARG A 16 0.96 6.51 -12.01
CA ARG A 16 1.63 5.92 -10.84
C ARG A 16 1.86 6.93 -9.74
N GLU A 17 2.31 8.12 -10.08
CA GLU A 17 2.53 9.22 -9.14
C GLU A 17 1.21 9.63 -8.47
N LEU A 18 0.15 9.86 -9.26
CA LEU A 18 -1.20 10.14 -8.76
C LEU A 18 -1.73 9.05 -7.84
N ARG A 19 -1.54 7.79 -8.19
CA ARG A 19 -2.00 6.66 -7.38
C ARG A 19 -1.24 6.53 -6.06
N SER A 20 0.04 6.84 -6.03
CA SER A 20 0.86 6.80 -4.81
C SER A 20 0.61 7.99 -3.89
N SER A 21 -0.07 9.04 -4.38
CA SER A 21 -0.37 10.23 -3.60
C SER A 21 -1.39 9.96 -2.49
N SER A 22 -1.36 10.79 -1.45
CA SER A 22 -2.33 10.77 -0.34
C SER A 22 -3.78 11.07 -0.77
N ALA A 23 -3.98 11.51 -2.02
CA ALA A 23 -5.29 11.77 -2.59
C ALA A 23 -6.09 10.50 -2.94
N THR A 24 -5.40 9.35 -3.10
CA THR A 24 -6.01 8.05 -3.39
C THR A 24 -6.65 7.46 -2.13
N ARG A 25 -7.87 6.95 -2.28
CA ARG A 25 -8.65 6.29 -1.22
C ARG A 25 -9.09 4.91 -1.67
N THR A 26 -9.57 4.11 -0.72
CA THR A 26 -10.13 2.77 -1.00
C THR A 26 -11.65 2.78 -0.87
N ALA A 27 -12.31 2.03 -1.74
CA ALA A 27 -13.74 1.77 -1.73
C ALA A 27 -14.02 0.34 -2.18
N VAL A 28 -15.26 -0.09 -2.05
CA VAL A 28 -15.72 -1.39 -2.54
C VAL A 28 -16.40 -1.22 -3.89
N MET A 29 -16.00 -1.98 -4.90
CA MET A 29 -16.64 -2.03 -6.22
C MET A 29 -16.81 -3.50 -6.62
N LEU A 30 -18.03 -3.91 -6.90
CA LEU A 30 -18.35 -5.31 -7.25
C LEU A 30 -17.80 -6.34 -6.25
N GLY A 31 -17.87 -6.02 -4.94
CA GLY A 31 -17.40 -6.90 -3.87
C GLY A 31 -15.88 -6.93 -3.68
N LYS A 32 -15.10 -6.14 -4.43
CA LYS A 32 -13.63 -6.04 -4.31
C LYS A 32 -13.22 -4.66 -3.79
N ASN A 33 -12.17 -4.64 -2.97
CA ASN A 33 -11.54 -3.38 -2.56
C ASN A 33 -10.77 -2.79 -3.74
N VAL A 34 -11.13 -1.58 -4.14
CA VAL A 34 -10.50 -0.85 -5.24
C VAL A 34 -9.96 0.49 -4.76
N SER A 35 -8.87 0.92 -5.35
CA SER A 35 -8.31 2.24 -5.11
C SER A 35 -8.95 3.25 -6.07
N TYR A 36 -9.36 4.41 -5.56
CA TYR A 36 -9.97 5.46 -6.36
C TYR A 36 -9.44 6.84 -6.00
N ILE A 37 -9.57 7.78 -6.90
CA ILE A 37 -9.32 9.20 -6.70
C ILE A 37 -10.55 10.00 -7.14
N LYS A 38 -10.87 11.09 -6.45
CA LYS A 38 -11.93 12.01 -6.89
C LYS A 38 -11.36 12.97 -7.94
N GLY A 39 -12.12 13.27 -9.00
CA GLY A 39 -11.70 14.16 -10.09
C GLY A 39 -11.17 15.51 -9.61
N THR A 40 -11.84 16.15 -8.62
CA THR A 40 -11.36 17.40 -8.01
C THR A 40 -9.97 17.26 -7.38
N LYS A 41 -9.66 16.12 -6.77
CA LYS A 41 -8.35 15.88 -6.15
C LYS A 41 -7.26 15.61 -7.20
N LEU A 42 -7.64 14.97 -8.32
CA LEU A 42 -6.74 14.78 -9.46
C LEU A 42 -6.33 16.13 -10.05
N VAL A 43 -7.30 17.02 -10.28
CA VAL A 43 -7.03 18.37 -10.82
C VAL A 43 -6.15 19.17 -9.86
N ASN A 44 -6.45 19.18 -8.56
CA ASN A 44 -5.66 19.92 -7.57
C ASN A 44 -4.22 19.38 -7.48
N PHE A 45 -4.04 18.08 -7.48
CA PHE A 45 -2.71 17.46 -7.45
C PHE A 45 -1.88 17.84 -8.68
N LEU A 46 -2.47 17.85 -9.87
CA LEU A 46 -1.78 18.25 -11.11
C LEU A 46 -1.44 19.74 -11.12
N LYS A 47 -2.30 20.59 -10.57
CA LYS A 47 -2.04 22.03 -10.41
C LYS A 47 -0.86 22.29 -9.46
N GLU A 48 -0.84 21.63 -8.31
CA GLU A 48 0.17 21.84 -7.27
C GLU A 48 1.55 21.29 -7.65
N ASN A 49 1.60 20.06 -8.21
CA ASN A 49 2.88 19.39 -8.45
C ASN A 49 3.48 19.63 -9.85
N LYS A 50 2.64 19.98 -10.84
CA LYS A 50 3.11 20.10 -12.23
C LYS A 50 2.80 21.45 -12.85
N SER A 51 2.20 22.39 -12.10
CA SER A 51 1.80 23.72 -12.58
C SER A 51 0.95 23.65 -13.87
N ILE A 52 0.11 22.63 -13.98
CA ILE A 52 -0.73 22.35 -15.14
C ILE A 52 -2.04 23.14 -14.99
N THR A 53 -2.55 23.70 -16.10
CA THR A 53 -3.83 24.40 -16.11
C THR A 53 -4.99 23.44 -15.92
N GLU A 54 -6.14 23.94 -15.49
CA GLU A 54 -7.36 23.15 -15.26
C GLU A 54 -7.84 22.43 -16.52
N LEU A 55 -7.77 23.10 -17.66
CA LEU A 55 -8.11 22.53 -18.95
C LEU A 55 -7.20 21.35 -19.32
N GLU A 56 -5.89 21.52 -19.14
CA GLU A 56 -4.93 20.43 -19.39
C GLU A 56 -5.09 19.25 -18.39
N ALA A 57 -5.44 19.54 -17.13
CA ALA A 57 -5.74 18.50 -16.15
C ALA A 57 -6.98 17.68 -16.54
N ALA A 58 -8.01 18.34 -17.10
CA ALA A 58 -9.18 17.66 -17.64
C ALA A 58 -8.84 16.82 -18.90
N GLU A 59 -7.94 17.31 -19.76
CA GLU A 59 -7.46 16.54 -20.91
C GLU A 59 -6.67 15.28 -20.48
N ILE A 60 -5.81 15.40 -19.45
CA ILE A 60 -5.12 14.25 -18.86
C ILE A 60 -6.14 13.27 -18.28
N GLY A 61 -7.17 13.74 -17.58
CA GLY A 61 -8.26 12.91 -17.06
C GLY A 61 -8.97 12.14 -18.16
N ASN A 62 -9.29 12.80 -19.30
CA ASN A 62 -9.89 12.15 -20.47
C ASN A 62 -8.93 11.14 -21.12
N ALA A 63 -7.64 11.44 -21.22
CA ALA A 63 -6.64 10.53 -21.74
C ALA A 63 -6.50 9.26 -20.86
N LEU A 64 -6.52 9.41 -19.55
CA LEU A 64 -6.50 8.27 -18.61
C LEU A 64 -7.73 7.37 -18.75
N LEU A 65 -8.92 7.94 -19.00
CA LEU A 65 -10.15 7.18 -19.25
C LEU A 65 -10.12 6.48 -20.61
N ARG A 66 -9.60 7.14 -21.65
CA ARG A 66 -9.47 6.58 -23.00
C ARG A 66 -8.54 5.37 -23.00
N GLU A 67 -7.39 5.46 -22.34
CA GLU A 67 -6.40 4.40 -22.24
C GLU A 67 -6.77 3.31 -21.20
N ASN A 68 -7.99 3.37 -20.64
CA ASN A 68 -8.49 2.45 -19.61
C ASN A 68 -7.55 2.30 -18.40
N LEU A 69 -6.75 3.33 -18.10
CA LEU A 69 -5.95 3.38 -16.86
C LEU A 69 -6.82 3.64 -15.64
N VAL A 70 -7.92 4.35 -15.84
CA VAL A 70 -8.97 4.57 -14.84
C VAL A 70 -10.33 4.24 -15.43
N THR A 71 -11.28 3.87 -14.57
CA THR A 71 -12.71 3.73 -14.91
C THR A 71 -13.49 4.74 -14.10
N ARG A 72 -14.42 5.45 -14.78
CA ARG A 72 -15.37 6.31 -14.08
C ARG A 72 -16.34 5.46 -13.26
N ALA A 73 -16.58 5.89 -12.05
CA ALA A 73 -17.53 5.25 -11.14
C ALA A 73 -18.37 6.32 -10.43
N GLU A 74 -19.56 5.92 -10.02
CA GLU A 74 -20.48 6.74 -9.25
C GLU A 74 -20.78 6.09 -7.91
N LEU A 75 -21.10 6.88 -6.90
CA LEU A 75 -21.44 6.37 -5.58
C LEU A 75 -22.82 5.71 -5.66
N GLN A 76 -22.92 4.45 -5.26
CA GLN A 76 -24.18 3.73 -5.29
C GLN A 76 -25.10 4.13 -4.13
N ASP A 77 -24.51 4.52 -2.97
CA ASP A 77 -25.27 4.86 -1.77
C ASP A 77 -24.49 5.90 -0.96
N SER A 78 -25.17 6.93 -0.44
CA SER A 78 -24.51 8.05 0.28
C SER A 78 -23.83 7.62 1.58
N ASN A 79 -24.26 6.49 2.20
CA ASN A 79 -23.75 6.01 3.48
C ASN A 79 -22.75 4.85 3.37
N LYS A 80 -22.60 4.24 2.20
CA LYS A 80 -21.67 3.12 1.97
C LYS A 80 -20.65 3.52 0.92
N LYS A 81 -19.38 3.29 1.17
CA LYS A 81 -18.28 3.51 0.23
C LYS A 81 -18.32 2.45 -0.90
N VAL A 82 -19.49 2.31 -1.54
CA VAL A 82 -19.69 1.37 -2.64
C VAL A 82 -19.76 2.15 -3.93
N LEU A 83 -18.86 1.81 -4.85
CA LEU A 83 -18.78 2.42 -6.18
C LEU A 83 -19.40 1.50 -7.22
N ARG A 84 -20.15 2.09 -8.17
CA ARG A 84 -20.67 1.41 -9.34
C ARG A 84 -19.94 1.92 -10.59
N PRO A 85 -19.36 1.04 -11.42
CA PRO A 85 -18.69 1.45 -12.64
C PRO A 85 -19.70 2.02 -13.65
N THR A 86 -19.30 3.08 -14.34
CA THR A 86 -20.08 3.71 -15.39
C THR A 86 -19.30 3.68 -16.70
N ASN A 87 -19.96 3.34 -17.80
CA ASN A 87 -19.34 3.26 -19.13
C ASN A 87 -19.04 4.63 -19.79
N ILE A 88 -19.30 5.72 -19.08
CA ILE A 88 -19.07 7.09 -19.58
C ILE A 88 -17.57 7.37 -19.55
N LYS A 89 -16.96 7.59 -20.72
CA LYS A 89 -15.54 7.91 -20.89
C LYS A 89 -15.26 9.41 -20.95
N ILE A 90 -16.05 10.22 -20.29
CA ILE A 90 -15.87 11.67 -20.20
C ILE A 90 -15.43 12.01 -18.78
N PHE A 91 -14.35 12.78 -18.66
CA PHE A 91 -13.87 13.26 -17.37
C PHE A 91 -14.86 14.27 -16.78
N ASP A 92 -15.14 14.09 -15.50
CA ASP A 92 -15.91 15.02 -14.70
C ASP A 92 -15.20 15.19 -13.35
N GLU A 93 -15.03 16.41 -12.90
CA GLU A 93 -14.38 16.73 -11.63
C GLU A 93 -15.09 16.14 -10.42
N LYS A 94 -16.41 15.94 -10.51
CA LYS A 94 -17.21 15.35 -9.42
C LYS A 94 -17.18 13.83 -9.42
N ALA A 95 -16.78 13.21 -10.53
CA ALA A 95 -16.74 11.76 -10.67
C ALA A 95 -15.63 11.12 -9.83
N PHE A 96 -15.83 9.85 -9.53
CA PHE A 96 -14.83 8.99 -8.92
C PHE A 96 -14.12 8.21 -10.01
N LEU A 97 -12.79 8.21 -9.97
CA LEU A 97 -11.95 7.52 -10.94
C LEU A 97 -11.28 6.34 -10.23
N VAL A 98 -11.65 5.14 -10.62
CA VAL A 98 -11.12 3.89 -10.08
C VAL A 98 -9.92 3.46 -10.91
N TRP A 99 -8.80 3.13 -10.24
CA TRP A 99 -7.59 2.69 -10.89
C TRP A 99 -7.73 1.26 -11.42
N ASN A 100 -7.48 1.05 -12.73
CA ASN A 100 -7.54 -0.26 -13.38
C ASN A 100 -6.19 -0.96 -13.43
N PHE A 101 -5.10 -0.30 -13.05
CA PHE A 101 -3.78 -0.91 -13.03
C PHE A 101 -3.28 -1.08 -11.59
N GLU A 102 -2.47 -2.09 -11.38
CA GLU A 102 -1.80 -2.26 -10.09
C GLU A 102 -0.73 -1.18 -9.91
N GLY A 103 -0.59 -0.64 -8.69
CA GLY A 103 0.47 0.30 -8.33
C GLY A 103 1.86 -0.35 -8.50
N SER A 104 2.89 0.32 -7.99
CA SER A 104 4.24 -0.25 -8.00
C SER A 104 4.27 -1.62 -7.33
N THR A 105 4.53 -2.65 -8.12
CA THR A 105 4.62 -4.05 -7.65
C THR A 105 6.02 -4.40 -7.16
N GLY A 106 6.98 -3.46 -7.23
CA GLY A 106 8.38 -3.72 -6.90
C GLY A 106 8.58 -4.26 -5.49
N MET A 107 7.95 -3.65 -4.49
CA MET A 107 8.03 -4.11 -3.10
C MET A 107 7.42 -5.50 -2.92
N ARG A 108 6.28 -5.78 -3.58
CA ARG A 108 5.63 -7.10 -3.56
C ARG A 108 6.51 -8.16 -4.19
N ASN A 109 7.10 -7.87 -5.35
CA ASN A 109 7.99 -8.80 -6.03
C ASN A 109 9.28 -9.04 -5.24
N LEU A 110 9.83 -8.00 -4.62
CA LEU A 110 10.98 -8.13 -3.71
C LEU A 110 10.64 -9.03 -2.52
N LEU A 111 9.49 -8.82 -1.88
CA LEU A 111 9.03 -9.65 -0.76
C LEU A 111 8.89 -11.12 -1.19
N LEU A 112 8.26 -11.39 -2.34
CA LEU A 112 8.13 -12.74 -2.89
C LEU A 112 9.50 -13.38 -3.14
N PHE A 113 10.43 -12.62 -3.72
CA PHE A 113 11.79 -13.10 -3.95
C PHE A 113 12.50 -13.46 -2.64
N VAL A 114 12.40 -12.64 -1.61
CA VAL A 114 12.97 -12.91 -0.27
C VAL A 114 12.35 -14.16 0.35
N ILE A 115 11.03 -14.34 0.25
CA ILE A 115 10.34 -15.54 0.78
C ILE A 115 10.84 -16.80 0.06
N VAL A 116 10.94 -16.78 -1.27
CA VAL A 116 11.44 -17.90 -2.07
C VAL A 116 12.89 -18.22 -1.70
N LEU A 117 13.74 -17.20 -1.57
CA LEU A 117 15.13 -17.36 -1.17
C LEU A 117 15.25 -17.96 0.24
N ALA A 118 14.44 -17.50 1.18
CA ALA A 118 14.41 -18.04 2.54
C ALA A 118 13.97 -19.51 2.55
N PHE A 119 12.96 -19.86 1.75
CA PHE A 119 12.52 -21.24 1.60
C PHE A 119 13.63 -22.15 1.07
N PHE A 120 14.31 -21.74 -0.01
CA PHE A 120 15.46 -22.48 -0.53
C PHE A 120 16.58 -22.58 0.50
N GLY A 121 16.85 -21.51 1.24
CA GLY A 121 17.83 -21.53 2.32
C GLY A 121 17.52 -22.59 3.39
N LEU A 122 16.26 -22.71 3.78
CA LEU A 122 15.80 -23.70 4.75
C LEU A 122 15.90 -25.13 4.19
N VAL A 123 15.46 -25.36 2.96
CA VAL A 123 15.53 -26.69 2.32
C VAL A 123 16.97 -27.14 2.13
N LEU A 124 17.89 -26.23 1.78
CA LEU A 124 19.31 -26.51 1.60
C LEU A 124 20.10 -26.54 2.91
N PHE A 125 19.47 -26.33 4.06
CA PHE A 125 20.14 -26.34 5.37
C PHE A 125 21.01 -27.59 5.64
N PRO A 126 20.61 -28.81 5.25
CA PRO A 126 21.47 -30.01 5.41
C PRO A 126 22.81 -29.90 4.69
N VAL A 127 22.86 -29.23 3.53
CA VAL A 127 24.05 -29.04 2.69
C VAL A 127 24.94 -27.88 3.13
N TRP A 128 24.46 -27.03 4.06
CA TRP A 128 25.20 -25.87 4.53
C TRP A 128 26.53 -26.25 5.18
N PRO A 129 27.59 -25.45 4.98
CA PRO A 129 28.88 -25.67 5.63
C PRO A 129 28.73 -25.63 7.16
N GLN A 130 29.57 -26.38 7.86
CA GLN A 130 29.50 -26.53 9.32
C GLN A 130 29.58 -25.18 10.05
N SER A 131 30.40 -24.25 9.55
CA SER A 131 30.51 -22.89 10.09
C SER A 131 29.21 -22.12 10.06
N ALA A 132 28.43 -22.27 8.99
CA ALA A 132 27.11 -21.59 8.86
C ALA A 132 26.09 -22.19 9.84
N LYS A 133 26.06 -23.51 10.01
CA LYS A 133 25.21 -24.21 11.01
C LYS A 133 25.50 -23.75 12.43
N VAL A 134 26.77 -23.64 12.78
CA VAL A 134 27.22 -23.15 14.09
C VAL A 134 26.83 -21.67 14.27
N GLY A 135 26.96 -20.86 13.22
CA GLY A 135 26.50 -19.47 13.25
C GLY A 135 25.00 -19.34 13.54
N VAL A 136 24.16 -20.10 12.84
CA VAL A 136 22.70 -20.13 13.08
C VAL A 136 22.39 -20.57 14.51
N TRP A 137 23.11 -21.55 15.04
CA TRP A 137 22.96 -22.00 16.42
C TRP A 137 23.24 -20.87 17.44
N TYR A 138 24.34 -20.13 17.29
CA TYR A 138 24.66 -19.00 18.14
C TYR A 138 23.61 -17.88 18.06
N VAL A 139 23.18 -17.54 16.85
CA VAL A 139 22.12 -16.51 16.65
C VAL A 139 20.81 -16.93 17.32
N SER A 140 20.40 -18.19 17.14
CA SER A 140 19.18 -18.72 17.77
C SER A 140 19.27 -18.72 19.30
N MET A 141 20.43 -19.12 19.85
CA MET A 141 20.66 -19.14 21.30
C MET A 141 20.64 -17.71 21.89
N THR A 142 21.29 -16.77 21.19
CA THR A 142 21.26 -15.36 21.61
C THR A 142 19.85 -14.78 21.58
N LEU A 143 19.08 -15.06 20.54
CA LEU A 143 17.68 -14.62 20.43
C LEU A 143 16.83 -15.18 21.57
N LEU A 144 17.01 -16.47 21.88
CA LEU A 144 16.32 -17.14 22.98
C LEU A 144 16.65 -16.46 24.33
N LEU A 145 17.93 -16.19 24.61
CA LEU A 145 18.36 -15.52 25.82
C LEU A 145 17.77 -14.10 25.93
N VAL A 146 17.71 -13.35 24.84
CA VAL A 146 17.07 -12.02 24.80
C VAL A 146 15.58 -12.13 25.13
N LEU A 147 14.85 -13.09 24.56
CA LEU A 147 13.44 -13.31 24.87
C LEU A 147 13.22 -13.66 26.34
N ILE A 148 14.03 -14.57 26.89
CA ILE A 148 13.97 -14.92 28.32
C ILE A 148 14.28 -13.69 29.17
N GLY A 149 15.26 -12.88 28.80
CA GLY A 149 15.59 -11.63 29.48
C GLY A 149 14.41 -10.67 29.54
N PHE A 150 13.68 -10.48 28.44
CA PHE A 150 12.46 -9.67 28.41
C PHE A 150 11.37 -10.20 29.33
N ILE A 151 11.19 -11.53 29.38
CA ILE A 151 10.20 -12.17 30.27
C ILE A 151 10.57 -11.92 31.73
N VAL A 152 11.85 -12.08 32.09
CA VAL A 152 12.34 -11.87 33.45
C VAL A 152 12.17 -10.39 33.85
N ILE A 153 12.58 -9.46 32.97
CA ILE A 153 12.40 -8.02 33.26
C ILE A 153 10.92 -7.69 33.47
N ARG A 154 10.03 -8.20 32.62
CA ARG A 154 8.58 -8.02 32.78
C ARG A 154 8.08 -8.54 34.10
N LEU A 155 8.53 -9.72 34.52
CA LEU A 155 8.15 -10.35 35.79
C LEU A 155 8.64 -9.54 36.99
N VAL A 156 9.88 -9.06 36.95
CA VAL A 156 10.46 -8.21 38.02
C VAL A 156 9.68 -6.89 38.14
N LEU A 157 9.40 -6.22 37.02
CA LEU A 157 8.60 -5.00 37.02
C LEU A 157 7.19 -5.26 37.57
N PHE A 158 6.56 -6.36 37.18
CA PHE A 158 5.25 -6.74 37.71
C PHE A 158 5.28 -6.91 39.25
N LEU A 159 6.29 -7.60 39.78
CA LEU A 159 6.45 -7.82 41.20
C LEU A 159 6.69 -6.50 41.97
N ILE A 160 7.49 -5.59 41.40
CA ILE A 160 7.74 -4.26 42.02
C ILE A 160 6.44 -3.47 42.08
N PHE A 161 5.69 -3.37 40.97
CA PHE A 161 4.42 -2.63 40.94
C PHE A 161 3.36 -3.27 41.85
N TYR A 162 3.32 -4.59 41.92
CA TYR A 162 2.44 -5.31 42.85
C TYR A 162 2.78 -4.99 44.30
N ALA A 163 4.07 -4.95 44.67
CA ALA A 163 4.53 -4.63 46.01
C ALA A 163 4.26 -3.16 46.42
N VAL A 164 4.27 -2.23 45.43
CA VAL A 164 3.97 -0.79 45.66
C VAL A 164 2.46 -0.50 45.69
N GLY A 165 1.60 -1.51 45.42
CA GLY A 165 0.14 -1.35 45.46
C GLY A 165 -0.44 -0.51 44.31
N VAL A 166 0.31 -0.37 43.22
CA VAL A 166 -0.19 0.28 41.98
C VAL A 166 -0.87 -0.78 41.12
N ASP A 167 -2.21 -0.70 40.99
CA ASP A 167 -2.97 -1.56 40.12
C ASP A 167 -2.55 -1.32 38.66
N CYS A 168 -1.61 -2.13 38.17
CA CYS A 168 -1.07 -2.04 36.80
C CYS A 168 -2.02 -2.68 35.80
N ILE A 169 -3.06 -1.94 35.39
CA ILE A 169 -3.93 -2.28 34.24
C ILE A 169 -3.13 -2.33 32.91
N LEU A 170 -1.95 -1.72 32.84
CA LEU A 170 -1.11 -1.58 31.65
C LEU A 170 -0.32 -2.83 31.24
N VAL A 171 -0.25 -3.87 32.07
CA VAL A 171 0.56 -5.07 31.79
C VAL A 171 -0.25 -6.18 31.12
N TYR A 172 -1.58 -6.02 31.02
CA TYR A 172 -2.50 -7.11 30.60
C TYR A 172 -3.19 -6.90 29.23
N LYS A 173 -2.72 -5.96 28.41
CA LYS A 173 -3.32 -5.75 27.08
C LYS A 173 -2.36 -6.10 25.95
#